data_122f45bb4f50f2f830265b1c5065ba52
#
_entry.id   122f45bb4f50f2f830265b1c5065ba52
#
_cell.length_a   1.000
_cell.length_b   1.000
_cell.length_c   1.000
_cell.angle_alpha   90.00
_cell.angle_beta   90.00
_cell.angle_gamma   90.00
#
_symmetry.space_group_name_H-M   'P 1'
#
loop_
_entity.id
_entity.type
_entity.pdbx_description
1 polymer ?
#
loop_
_entity_poly.entity_id
_entity_poly.type
_entity_poly.pdbx_seq_one_letter_code
_entity_poly.pdbx_strand_id
1 'polypeptide(L)'
;ANENTPGYKKRVVQVSELSQMDSQFAGRGVGVDGVYRITSQYMYDKLISENSKVSYYDKLSTMLGNVESIFKETIDSGFTADLNRYYQSVENLRANPSSQVYKTALQNQGKILVESLQNLYSGVEKQQENEKKELYSNVDGVNSILKEIGSINEKIQKYGENNDLLDKRDQLELELSTYVDVSVSRESGYYELKIGGE
;
A
#
# COMPACT_ATOMS: atom_id res chain seq x y z
N ALA A 1 -2.97 -19.09 -22.87
CA ALA A 1 -3.22 -17.69 -22.55
C ALA A 1 -3.28 -17.53 -21.03
N ASN A 2 -2.50 -16.66 -20.47
CA ASN A 2 -2.35 -16.49 -19.01
C ASN A 2 -3.43 -15.53 -18.46
N GLU A 3 -4.69 -15.90 -18.58
CA GLU A 3 -5.84 -15.08 -18.16
C GLU A 3 -5.82 -14.74 -16.66
N ASN A 4 -5.15 -15.56 -15.85
CA ASN A 4 -5.03 -15.41 -14.39
C ASN A 4 -3.73 -14.70 -13.93
N THR A 5 -2.93 -14.16 -14.86
CA THR A 5 -1.71 -13.44 -14.50
C THR A 5 -2.06 -11.96 -14.24
N PRO A 6 -1.74 -11.41 -13.04
CA PRO A 6 -1.93 -9.98 -12.79
C PRO A 6 -1.23 -9.13 -13.86
N GLY A 7 -1.94 -8.14 -14.41
CA GLY A 7 -1.41 -7.30 -15.48
C GLY A 7 -1.52 -7.86 -16.91
N TYR A 8 -2.00 -9.11 -17.09
CA TYR A 8 -2.22 -9.65 -18.42
C TYR A 8 -3.29 -8.89 -19.18
N LYS A 9 -2.96 -8.48 -20.41
CA LYS A 9 -3.90 -7.83 -21.33
C LYS A 9 -4.13 -8.71 -22.55
N LYS A 10 -5.40 -8.83 -22.96
CA LYS A 10 -5.78 -9.62 -24.14
C LYS A 10 -5.06 -9.07 -25.36
N ARG A 11 -4.40 -9.96 -26.10
CA ARG A 11 -3.73 -9.64 -27.36
C ARG A 11 -4.62 -10.09 -28.52
N VAL A 12 -4.75 -9.23 -29.52
CA VAL A 12 -5.48 -9.51 -30.75
C VAL A 12 -4.50 -9.42 -31.91
N VAL A 13 -4.56 -10.43 -32.77
CA VAL A 13 -3.79 -10.44 -34.00
C VAL A 13 -4.58 -9.64 -35.05
N GLN A 14 -3.98 -8.59 -35.58
CA GLN A 14 -4.52 -7.89 -36.74
C GLN A 14 -3.96 -8.53 -38.00
N VAL A 15 -4.89 -8.87 -38.90
CA VAL A 15 -4.55 -9.52 -40.15
C VAL A 15 -5.03 -8.62 -41.29
N SER A 16 -4.25 -8.55 -42.37
CA SER A 16 -4.62 -7.87 -43.60
C SER A 16 -4.52 -8.81 -44.80
N GLU A 17 -5.25 -8.50 -45.84
CA GLU A 17 -5.11 -9.19 -47.14
C GLU A 17 -3.79 -8.77 -47.79
N LEU A 18 -2.98 -9.75 -48.18
CA LEU A 18 -1.80 -9.51 -48.97
C LEU A 18 -2.25 -9.08 -50.39
N SER A 19 -1.88 -7.83 -50.76
CA SER A 19 -2.25 -7.26 -52.06
C SER A 19 -1.81 -8.13 -53.23
N GLN A 20 -2.66 -8.26 -54.23
CA GLN A 20 -2.38 -8.98 -55.48
C GLN A 20 -1.30 -8.27 -56.26
N MET A 21 -0.23 -8.97 -56.60
CA MET A 21 0.82 -8.46 -57.49
C MET A 21 0.52 -8.73 -58.99
N ASP A 22 -0.43 -9.61 -59.28
CA ASP A 22 -0.82 -9.93 -60.66
C ASP A 22 -2.26 -10.46 -60.71
N SER A 23 -3.02 -10.05 -61.69
CA SER A 23 -4.45 -10.32 -61.84
C SER A 23 -4.83 -11.77 -62.22
N GLN A 24 -3.84 -12.65 -62.39
CA GLN A 24 -4.07 -14.02 -62.85
C GLN A 24 -4.13 -15.10 -61.76
N PHE A 25 -3.84 -14.78 -60.51
CA PHE A 25 -3.86 -15.77 -59.42
C PHE A 25 -4.77 -15.34 -58.27
N ALA A 26 -5.60 -16.28 -57.81
CA ALA A 26 -6.43 -16.11 -56.60
C ALA A 26 -5.55 -15.74 -55.40
N GLY A 27 -6.04 -14.81 -54.60
CA GLY A 27 -5.37 -14.09 -53.51
C GLY A 27 -4.26 -14.84 -52.75
N ARG A 28 -3.24 -14.09 -52.37
CA ARG A 28 -2.05 -14.60 -51.65
C ARG A 28 -2.30 -14.99 -50.20
N GLY A 29 -3.56 -14.96 -49.74
CA GLY A 29 -3.90 -15.24 -48.37
C GLY A 29 -3.85 -13.99 -47.46
N VAL A 30 -3.80 -14.21 -46.18
CA VAL A 30 -3.87 -13.19 -45.15
C VAL A 30 -2.52 -13.10 -44.43
N GLY A 31 -1.98 -11.91 -44.37
CA GLY A 31 -0.76 -11.62 -43.60
C GLY A 31 -1.09 -11.13 -42.20
N VAL A 32 -0.18 -11.36 -41.25
CA VAL A 32 -0.28 -10.82 -39.89
C VAL A 32 0.41 -9.45 -39.85
N ASP A 33 -0.37 -8.38 -39.66
CA ASP A 33 0.18 -7.01 -39.58
C ASP A 33 0.79 -6.71 -38.20
N GLY A 34 0.27 -7.34 -37.15
CA GLY A 34 0.77 -7.13 -35.81
C GLY A 34 -0.10 -7.79 -34.76
N VAL A 35 0.42 -7.80 -33.55
CA VAL A 35 -0.28 -8.24 -32.35
C VAL A 35 -0.47 -7.03 -31.43
N TYR A 36 -1.71 -6.65 -31.23
CA TYR A 36 -2.10 -5.46 -30.48
C TYR A 36 -2.74 -5.83 -29.16
N ARG A 37 -2.45 -5.02 -28.11
CA ARG A 37 -3.08 -5.13 -26.78
C ARG A 37 -4.43 -4.41 -26.78
N ILE A 38 -5.47 -5.07 -26.25
CA ILE A 38 -6.74 -4.40 -25.98
C ILE A 38 -6.65 -3.79 -24.58
N THR A 39 -6.64 -2.46 -24.50
CA THR A 39 -6.63 -1.72 -23.24
C THR A 39 -7.70 -0.63 -23.28
N SER A 40 -8.43 -0.50 -22.17
CA SER A 40 -9.29 0.66 -21.93
C SER A 40 -8.59 1.55 -20.91
N GLN A 41 -8.17 2.75 -21.33
CA GLN A 41 -7.52 3.71 -20.44
C GLN A 41 -8.41 4.01 -19.23
N TYR A 42 -9.69 4.27 -19.44
CA TYR A 42 -10.66 4.51 -18.35
C TYR A 42 -10.69 3.39 -17.29
N MET A 43 -10.73 2.12 -17.75
CA MET A 43 -10.74 0.98 -16.83
C MET A 43 -9.40 0.82 -16.09
N TYR A 44 -8.31 1.17 -16.76
CA TYR A 44 -6.99 1.13 -16.18
C TYR A 44 -6.80 2.20 -15.10
N ASP A 45 -7.21 3.44 -15.39
CA ASP A 45 -7.15 4.55 -14.43
C ASP A 45 -8.01 4.25 -13.21
N LYS A 46 -9.20 3.68 -13.41
CA LYS A 46 -10.06 3.23 -12.33
C LYS A 46 -9.39 2.15 -11.49
N LEU A 47 -8.75 1.16 -12.12
CA LEU A 47 -8.02 0.11 -11.41
C LEU A 47 -6.91 0.68 -10.54
N ILE A 48 -6.08 1.57 -11.08
CA ILE A 48 -4.99 2.26 -10.34
C ILE A 48 -5.56 3.04 -9.15
N SER A 49 -6.59 3.86 -9.38
CA SER A 49 -7.22 4.66 -8.32
C SER A 49 -7.83 3.80 -7.21
N GLU A 50 -8.56 2.73 -7.56
CA GLU A 50 -9.14 1.84 -6.56
C GLU A 50 -8.06 1.04 -5.80
N ASN A 51 -6.99 0.61 -6.48
CA ASN A 51 -5.86 -0.08 -5.84
C ASN A 51 -5.17 0.82 -4.80
N SER A 52 -4.96 2.09 -5.13
CA SER A 52 -4.40 3.08 -4.20
C SER A 52 -5.30 3.27 -2.96
N LYS A 53 -6.63 3.40 -3.16
CA LYS A 53 -7.60 3.52 -2.06
C LYS A 53 -7.61 2.29 -1.16
N VAL A 54 -7.64 1.09 -1.74
CA VAL A 54 -7.62 -0.16 -0.97
C VAL A 54 -6.36 -0.23 -0.12
N SER A 55 -5.19 0.01 -0.73
CA SER A 55 -3.90 0.01 -0.03
C SER A 55 -3.85 1.04 1.11
N TYR A 56 -4.40 2.24 0.89
CA TYR A 56 -4.51 3.27 1.92
C TYR A 56 -5.36 2.82 3.11
N TYR A 57 -6.56 2.28 2.86
CA TYR A 57 -7.45 1.86 3.95
C TYR A 57 -6.93 0.62 4.67
N ASP A 58 -6.29 -0.32 3.97
CA ASP A 58 -5.65 -1.48 4.58
C ASP A 58 -4.50 -1.06 5.50
N LYS A 59 -3.66 -0.12 5.05
CA LYS A 59 -2.59 0.43 5.87
C LYS A 59 -3.13 1.19 7.08
N LEU A 60 -4.14 2.04 6.88
CA LEU A 60 -4.80 2.76 7.97
C LEU A 60 -5.39 1.81 9.01
N SER A 61 -6.09 0.77 8.57
CA SER A 61 -6.67 -0.25 9.45
C SER A 61 -5.59 -0.98 10.25
N THR A 62 -4.48 -1.36 9.59
CA THR A 62 -3.34 -2.02 10.24
C THR A 62 -2.71 -1.10 11.30
N MET A 63 -2.47 0.17 10.95
CA MET A 63 -1.88 1.15 11.86
C MET A 63 -2.77 1.40 13.08
N LEU A 64 -4.09 1.55 12.87
CA LEU A 64 -5.05 1.72 13.97
C LEU A 64 -5.10 0.48 14.86
N GLY A 65 -5.09 -0.73 14.30
CA GLY A 65 -5.02 -1.97 15.05
C GLY A 65 -3.74 -2.09 15.88
N ASN A 66 -2.60 -1.64 15.35
CA ASN A 66 -1.34 -1.60 16.09
C ASN A 66 -1.43 -0.63 17.28
N VAL A 67 -2.01 0.56 17.08
CA VAL A 67 -2.23 1.53 18.15
C VAL A 67 -3.20 0.97 19.19
N GLU A 68 -4.34 0.40 18.78
CA GLU A 68 -5.29 -0.24 19.69
C GLU A 68 -4.63 -1.33 20.54
N SER A 69 -3.70 -2.10 19.95
CA SER A 69 -2.99 -3.15 20.66
C SER A 69 -2.10 -2.66 21.81
N ILE A 70 -1.67 -1.40 21.76
CA ILE A 70 -0.87 -0.76 22.83
C ILE A 70 -1.76 -0.47 24.06
N PHE A 71 -3.02 -0.10 23.80
CA PHE A 71 -3.99 0.23 24.83
C PHE A 71 -4.80 -0.99 25.30
N LYS A 72 -4.32 -2.21 25.11
CA LYS A 72 -5.05 -3.45 25.47
C LYS A 72 -5.70 -3.34 26.86
N GLU A 73 -6.94 -2.87 26.86
CA GLU A 73 -7.75 -2.72 28.05
C GLU A 73 -8.63 -3.97 28.21
N THR A 74 -8.60 -4.57 29.40
CA THR A 74 -9.57 -5.58 29.84
C THR A 74 -10.20 -5.13 31.14
N ILE A 75 -11.23 -5.83 31.61
CA ILE A 75 -11.88 -5.52 32.90
C ILE A 75 -10.85 -5.56 34.06
N ASP A 76 -9.86 -6.45 33.97
CA ASP A 76 -8.92 -6.73 35.04
C ASP A 76 -7.47 -6.26 34.75
N SER A 77 -7.18 -5.75 33.55
CA SER A 77 -5.83 -5.33 33.18
C SER A 77 -5.84 -4.14 32.22
N GLY A 78 -4.76 -3.37 32.24
CA GLY A 78 -4.58 -2.15 31.49
C GLY A 78 -4.57 -0.92 32.38
N PHE A 79 -4.31 0.24 31.78
CA PHE A 79 -4.14 1.50 32.50
C PHE A 79 -5.42 1.89 33.30
N THR A 80 -6.60 1.71 32.72
CA THR A 80 -7.89 2.03 33.38
C THR A 80 -8.11 1.14 34.60
N ALA A 81 -7.76 -0.15 34.52
CA ALA A 81 -7.86 -1.06 35.65
C ALA A 81 -6.88 -0.66 36.76
N ASP A 82 -5.64 -0.30 36.44
CA ASP A 82 -4.64 0.15 37.40
C ASP A 82 -5.02 1.48 38.04
N LEU A 83 -5.59 2.41 37.29
CA LEU A 83 -6.11 3.68 37.79
C LEU A 83 -7.26 3.44 38.79
N ASN A 84 -8.18 2.54 38.49
CA ASN A 84 -9.28 2.20 39.38
C ASN A 84 -8.77 1.56 40.70
N ARG A 85 -7.78 0.66 40.62
CA ARG A 85 -7.13 0.07 41.82
C ARG A 85 -6.41 1.12 42.63
N TYR A 86 -5.78 2.08 42.01
CA TYR A 86 -5.16 3.21 42.69
C TYR A 86 -6.19 4.03 43.47
N TYR A 87 -7.29 4.43 42.85
CA TYR A 87 -8.39 5.14 43.52
C TYR A 87 -8.98 4.33 44.66
N GLN A 88 -9.16 3.03 44.48
CA GLN A 88 -9.63 2.17 45.57
C GLN A 88 -8.65 2.11 46.74
N SER A 89 -7.36 2.12 46.47
CA SER A 89 -6.33 2.18 47.53
C SER A 89 -6.31 3.52 48.30
N VAL A 90 -6.63 4.63 47.60
CA VAL A 90 -6.83 5.95 48.23
C VAL A 90 -8.04 5.91 49.16
N GLU A 91 -9.17 5.35 48.75
CA GLU A 91 -10.39 5.25 49.56
C GLU A 91 -10.17 4.37 50.78
N ASN A 92 -9.45 3.25 50.67
CA ASN A 92 -9.12 2.36 51.77
C ASN A 92 -8.24 3.08 52.79
N LEU A 93 -7.27 3.87 52.38
CA LEU A 93 -6.44 4.68 53.30
C LEU A 93 -7.24 5.81 53.93
N ARG A 94 -8.16 6.46 53.18
CA ARG A 94 -9.06 7.49 53.71
C ARG A 94 -9.93 6.96 54.85
N ALA A 95 -10.44 5.72 54.70
CA ALA A 95 -11.24 5.07 55.75
C ALA A 95 -10.42 4.66 56.97
N ASN A 96 -9.09 4.42 56.82
CA ASN A 96 -8.20 3.95 57.88
C ASN A 96 -6.84 4.69 57.84
N PRO A 97 -6.76 5.98 58.17
CA PRO A 97 -5.58 6.83 57.92
C PRO A 97 -4.30 6.42 58.70
N SER A 98 -4.46 5.75 59.81
CA SER A 98 -3.35 5.28 60.64
C SER A 98 -2.79 3.91 60.22
N SER A 99 -3.45 3.19 59.30
CA SER A 99 -3.07 1.85 58.89
C SER A 99 -1.80 1.88 58.03
N GLN A 100 -0.74 1.26 58.53
CA GLN A 100 0.50 1.11 57.74
C GLN A 100 0.32 0.20 56.53
N VAL A 101 -0.57 -0.77 56.61
CA VAL A 101 -0.91 -1.68 55.49
C VAL A 101 -1.49 -0.90 54.30
N TYR A 102 -2.48 -0.02 54.56
CA TYR A 102 -3.09 0.78 53.50
C TYR A 102 -2.15 1.86 52.92
N LYS A 103 -1.25 2.42 53.74
CA LYS A 103 -0.17 3.31 53.26
C LYS A 103 0.73 2.58 52.25
N THR A 104 1.19 1.38 52.60
CA THR A 104 2.04 0.56 51.74
C THR A 104 1.30 0.12 50.48
N ALA A 105 -0.01 -0.27 50.59
CA ALA A 105 -0.83 -0.63 49.43
C ALA A 105 -0.99 0.54 48.45
N LEU A 106 -1.26 1.75 48.97
CA LEU A 106 -1.35 2.95 48.09
C LEU A 106 -0.01 3.25 47.40
N GLN A 107 1.12 3.16 48.12
CA GLN A 107 2.42 3.37 47.50
C GLN A 107 2.72 2.35 46.41
N ASN A 108 2.40 1.07 46.64
CA ASN A 108 2.60 0.02 45.64
C ASN A 108 1.71 0.24 44.41
N GLN A 109 0.42 0.57 44.63
CA GLN A 109 -0.52 0.80 43.52
C GLN A 109 -0.14 2.07 42.72
N GLY A 110 0.41 3.10 43.38
CA GLY A 110 0.96 4.27 42.70
C GLY A 110 2.17 3.93 41.82
N LYS A 111 3.06 3.02 42.25
CA LYS A 111 4.17 2.54 41.43
C LYS A 111 3.66 1.78 40.20
N ILE A 112 2.69 0.86 40.38
CA ILE A 112 2.09 0.09 39.27
C ILE A 112 1.45 1.04 38.24
N LEU A 113 0.74 2.06 38.72
CA LEU A 113 0.10 3.04 37.79
C LEU A 113 1.14 3.83 36.99
N VAL A 114 2.26 4.23 37.61
CA VAL A 114 3.36 4.90 36.90
C VAL A 114 4.02 3.98 35.90
N GLU A 115 4.27 2.72 36.25
CA GLU A 115 4.84 1.71 35.35
C GLU A 115 3.90 1.45 34.17
N SER A 116 2.59 1.37 34.42
CA SER A 116 1.57 1.20 33.36
C SER A 116 1.61 2.37 32.37
N LEU A 117 1.68 3.61 32.87
CA LEU A 117 1.79 4.81 32.03
C LEU A 117 3.09 4.84 31.21
N GLN A 118 4.21 4.46 31.83
CA GLN A 118 5.50 4.37 31.14
C GLN A 118 5.47 3.30 30.03
N ASN A 119 4.82 2.18 30.26
CA ASN A 119 4.68 1.12 29.26
C ASN A 119 3.83 1.59 28.08
N LEU A 120 2.73 2.31 28.31
CA LEU A 120 1.92 2.93 27.25
C LEU A 120 2.76 3.92 26.43
N TYR A 121 3.48 4.83 27.10
CA TYR A 121 4.33 5.80 26.44
C TYR A 121 5.39 5.12 25.55
N SER A 122 6.12 4.14 26.10
CA SER A 122 7.13 3.39 25.36
C SER A 122 6.54 2.59 24.21
N GLY A 123 5.32 2.07 24.36
CA GLY A 123 4.58 1.38 23.29
C GLY A 123 4.29 2.32 22.12
N VAL A 124 3.79 3.52 22.40
CA VAL A 124 3.50 4.55 21.38
C VAL A 124 4.79 5.01 20.70
N GLU A 125 5.85 5.28 21.47
CA GLU A 125 7.15 5.69 20.92
C GLU A 125 7.74 4.63 19.99
N LYS A 126 7.67 3.36 20.39
CA LYS A 126 8.13 2.24 19.56
C LYS A 126 7.30 2.10 18.28
N GLN A 127 5.99 2.29 18.36
CA GLN A 127 5.13 2.24 17.18
C GLN A 127 5.46 3.39 16.22
N GLN A 128 5.66 4.60 16.73
CA GLN A 128 6.08 5.74 15.91
C GLN A 128 7.42 5.47 15.20
N GLU A 129 8.38 4.86 15.88
CA GLU A 129 9.66 4.48 15.28
C GLU A 129 9.50 3.44 14.18
N ASN A 130 8.62 2.45 14.37
CA ASN A 130 8.32 1.42 13.36
C ASN A 130 7.67 2.04 12.12
N GLU A 131 6.67 2.91 12.29
CA GLU A 131 6.02 3.61 11.17
C GLU A 131 7.02 4.49 10.39
N LYS A 132 7.94 5.15 11.10
CA LYS A 132 8.99 5.94 10.48
C LYS A 132 9.95 5.09 9.64
N LYS A 133 10.36 3.93 10.15
CA LYS A 133 11.21 2.99 9.39
C LYS A 133 10.49 2.46 8.16
N GLU A 134 9.21 2.12 8.30
CA GLU A 134 8.39 1.66 7.17
C GLU A 134 8.24 2.74 6.12
N LEU A 135 8.00 4.00 6.53
CA LEU A 135 7.94 5.14 5.61
C LEU A 135 9.21 5.26 4.77
N TYR A 136 10.40 5.19 5.38
CA TYR A 136 11.66 5.24 4.64
C TYR A 136 11.81 4.06 3.67
N SER A 137 11.46 2.85 4.11
CA SER A 137 11.48 1.66 3.24
C SER A 137 10.54 1.81 2.05
N ASN A 138 9.34 2.38 2.28
CA ASN A 138 8.37 2.63 1.20
C ASN A 138 8.87 3.69 0.22
N VAL A 139 9.53 4.74 0.69
CA VAL A 139 10.17 5.75 -0.17
C VAL A 139 11.27 5.12 -1.05
N ASP A 140 12.09 4.24 -0.47
CA ASP A 140 13.10 3.51 -1.23
C ASP A 140 12.47 2.58 -2.27
N GLY A 141 11.37 1.90 -1.93
CA GLY A 141 10.57 1.08 -2.84
C GLY A 141 10.02 1.89 -4.02
N VAL A 142 9.37 3.02 -3.73
CA VAL A 142 8.88 3.97 -4.75
C VAL A 142 10.00 4.42 -5.68
N ASN A 143 11.14 4.83 -5.14
CA ASN A 143 12.29 5.27 -5.93
C ASN A 143 12.84 4.15 -6.83
N SER A 144 12.82 2.91 -6.36
CA SER A 144 13.25 1.75 -7.15
C SER A 144 12.29 1.49 -8.32
N ILE A 145 10.98 1.49 -8.06
CA ILE A 145 9.94 1.31 -9.09
C ILE A 145 10.04 2.42 -10.16
N LEU A 146 10.20 3.68 -9.74
CA LEU A 146 10.35 4.80 -10.67
C LEU A 146 11.59 4.66 -11.57
N LYS A 147 12.71 4.19 -11.03
CA LYS A 147 13.92 3.91 -11.83
C LYS A 147 13.68 2.80 -12.85
N GLU A 148 12.95 1.74 -12.47
CA GLU A 148 12.61 0.66 -13.40
C GLU A 148 11.69 1.16 -14.52
N ILE A 149 10.66 1.95 -14.18
CA ILE A 149 9.76 2.58 -15.17
C ILE A 149 10.58 3.47 -16.13
N GLY A 150 11.49 4.28 -15.61
CA GLY A 150 12.42 5.10 -16.42
C GLY A 150 13.24 4.25 -17.39
N SER A 151 13.84 3.16 -16.91
CA SER A 151 14.60 2.23 -17.74
C SER A 151 13.75 1.57 -18.84
N ILE A 152 12.50 1.22 -18.54
CA ILE A 152 11.56 0.68 -19.54
C ILE A 152 11.23 1.75 -20.59
N ASN A 153 10.97 2.99 -20.19
CA ASN A 153 10.69 4.09 -21.11
C ASN A 153 11.90 4.36 -22.04
N GLU A 154 13.11 4.33 -21.54
CA GLU A 154 14.34 4.43 -22.36
C GLU A 154 14.42 3.30 -23.40
N LYS A 155 14.10 2.06 -23.02
CA LYS A 155 14.06 0.92 -23.94
C LYS A 155 12.99 1.09 -25.01
N ILE A 156 11.78 1.54 -24.63
CA ILE A 156 10.68 1.82 -25.55
C ILE A 156 11.10 2.92 -26.56
N GLN A 157 11.73 3.99 -26.07
CA GLN A 157 12.19 5.07 -26.93
C GLN A 157 13.27 4.60 -27.91
N LYS A 158 14.17 3.72 -27.49
CA LYS A 158 15.32 3.27 -28.30
C LYS A 158 14.95 2.15 -29.29
N TYR A 159 14.09 1.23 -28.90
CA TYR A 159 13.80 -0.01 -29.64
C TYR A 159 12.36 -0.09 -30.17
N GLY A 160 11.54 0.90 -29.88
CA GLY A 160 10.11 0.88 -30.17
C GLY A 160 9.29 0.17 -29.10
N GLU A 161 7.97 0.33 -29.20
CA GLU A 161 7.01 -0.32 -28.33
C GLU A 161 7.00 -1.84 -28.53
N ASN A 162 7.10 -2.55 -27.40
CA ASN A 162 6.97 -4.00 -27.34
C ASN A 162 5.92 -4.34 -26.26
N ASN A 163 5.03 -5.27 -26.57
CA ASN A 163 3.96 -5.66 -25.64
C ASN A 163 4.48 -6.10 -24.27
N ASP A 164 5.63 -6.76 -24.21
CA ASP A 164 6.21 -7.24 -22.94
C ASP A 164 6.77 -6.08 -22.10
N LEU A 165 7.37 -5.06 -22.74
CA LEU A 165 7.81 -3.84 -22.06
C LEU A 165 6.62 -3.02 -21.52
N LEU A 166 5.54 -2.94 -22.33
CA LEU A 166 4.32 -2.27 -21.91
C LEU A 166 3.61 -3.01 -20.78
N ASP A 167 3.54 -4.35 -20.82
CA ASP A 167 2.96 -5.16 -19.74
C ASP A 167 3.78 -5.01 -18.45
N LYS A 168 5.11 -5.00 -18.53
CA LYS A 168 5.99 -4.80 -17.37
C LYS A 168 5.83 -3.39 -16.79
N ARG A 169 5.70 -2.36 -17.63
CA ARG A 169 5.46 -0.99 -17.18
C ARG A 169 4.11 -0.86 -16.47
N ASP A 170 3.05 -1.43 -17.04
CA ASP A 170 1.72 -1.44 -16.41
C ASP A 170 1.75 -2.15 -15.05
N GLN A 171 2.51 -3.24 -14.91
CA GLN A 171 2.68 -3.94 -13.64
C GLN A 171 3.38 -3.06 -12.59
N LEU A 172 4.44 -2.34 -12.98
CA LEU A 172 5.14 -1.42 -12.09
C LEU A 172 4.29 -0.21 -11.69
N GLU A 173 3.48 0.31 -12.60
CA GLU A 173 2.52 1.38 -12.30
C GLU A 173 1.46 0.92 -11.29
N LEU A 174 0.95 -0.30 -11.45
CA LEU A 174 0.01 -0.90 -10.49
C LEU A 174 0.68 -1.15 -9.13
N GLU A 175 1.92 -1.62 -9.10
CA GLU A 175 2.71 -1.77 -7.88
C GLU A 175 2.95 -0.40 -7.22
N LEU A 176 3.32 0.63 -7.99
CA LEU A 176 3.51 1.99 -7.49
C LEU A 176 2.25 2.54 -6.82
N SER A 177 1.08 2.24 -7.37
CA SER A 177 -0.21 2.68 -6.82
C SER A 177 -0.55 2.07 -5.45
N THR A 178 0.17 1.05 -4.99
CA THR A 178 0.03 0.53 -3.63
C THR A 178 0.73 1.41 -2.58
N TYR A 179 1.67 2.25 -3.01
CA TYR A 179 2.44 3.13 -2.12
C TYR A 179 1.95 4.58 -2.14
N VAL A 180 1.55 5.07 -3.32
CA VAL A 180 1.21 6.47 -3.55
C VAL A 180 0.05 6.59 -4.53
N ASP A 181 -0.63 7.74 -4.50
CA ASP A 181 -1.61 8.06 -5.54
C ASP A 181 -0.88 8.32 -6.88
N VAL A 182 -1.34 7.64 -7.93
CA VAL A 182 -0.69 7.64 -9.24
C VAL A 182 -1.72 7.98 -10.31
N SER A 183 -1.33 8.86 -11.23
CA SER A 183 -2.07 9.15 -12.45
C SER A 183 -1.17 8.92 -13.65
N VAL A 184 -1.67 8.16 -14.63
CA VAL A 184 -0.93 7.81 -15.85
C VAL A 184 -1.68 8.31 -17.06
N SER A 185 -1.05 9.15 -17.87
CA SER A 185 -1.57 9.57 -19.17
C SER A 185 -0.72 9.01 -20.31
N ARG A 186 -1.39 8.57 -21.38
CA ARG A 186 -0.77 8.06 -22.61
C ARG A 186 -1.35 8.74 -23.84
N GLU A 187 -1.77 10.00 -23.68
CA GLU A 187 -2.38 10.77 -24.75
C GLU A 187 -1.35 11.18 -25.80
N SER A 188 -1.76 11.12 -27.08
CA SER A 188 -0.95 11.57 -28.23
C SER A 188 0.44 10.92 -28.34
N GLY A 189 0.61 9.69 -27.82
CA GLY A 189 1.89 8.97 -27.85
C GLY A 189 2.91 9.44 -26.80
N TYR A 190 2.53 10.36 -25.90
CA TYR A 190 3.35 10.77 -24.77
C TYR A 190 2.95 9.99 -23.53
N TYR A 191 3.98 9.52 -22.82
CA TYR A 191 3.82 8.89 -21.52
C TYR A 191 4.08 9.90 -20.42
N GLU A 192 3.11 10.10 -19.55
CA GLU A 192 3.23 10.96 -18.37
C GLU A 192 2.78 10.18 -17.13
N LEU A 193 3.60 10.18 -16.10
CA LEU A 193 3.32 9.61 -14.78
C LEU A 193 3.37 10.73 -13.75
N LYS A 194 2.27 10.93 -13.03
CA LYS A 194 2.18 11.88 -11.90
C LYS A 194 1.97 11.13 -10.60
N ILE A 195 2.56 11.65 -9.53
CA ILE A 195 2.49 11.11 -8.17
C ILE A 195 1.92 12.20 -7.27
N GLY A 196 0.98 11.82 -6.37
CA GLY A 196 0.44 12.73 -5.35
C GLY A 196 -0.73 13.59 -5.80
N GLY A 197 -1.38 13.28 -6.90
CA GLY A 197 -2.65 13.92 -7.30
C GLY A 197 -2.55 15.37 -7.79
N GLU A 198 -1.36 15.88 -8.06
CA GLU A 198 -1.11 17.19 -8.69
C GLU A 198 -0.49 17.08 -10.09
#